data_3028c13655999fd849c26a296d8a3561
#
_entry.id   3028c13655999fd849c26a296d8a3561
#
_cell.length_a   1.000
_cell.length_b   1.000
_cell.length_c   1.000
_cell.angle_alpha   90.00
_cell.angle_beta   90.00
_cell.angle_gamma   90.00
#
_symmetry.space_group_name_H-M   'P 1'
#
loop_
_entity.id
_entity.type
_entity.pdbx_description
1 polymer ?
#
loop_
_entity_poly.entity_id
_entity_poly.type
_entity_poly.pdbx_seq_one_letter_code
_entity_poly.pdbx_strand_id
1 'polypeptide(L)' 'RCVFGATVDLQDLASNGEVTYQIVGDDEADIKEGKISISSPIARALIGKSAGDVAEVQAPGGVKEYEILDVRYI' A
#
# COMPACT_ATOMS: atom_id res chain seq x y z
N ARG A 1 -5.22 5.12 9.85
CA ARG A 1 -6.09 4.44 8.91
C ARG A 1 -5.78 4.85 7.48
N CYS A 2 -5.60 3.88 6.61
CA CYS A 2 -5.28 4.16 5.21
C CYS A 2 -6.52 4.67 4.47
N VAL A 3 -6.42 5.87 3.95
CA VAL A 3 -7.45 6.49 3.13
C VAL A 3 -6.81 7.15 1.92
N PHE A 4 -7.62 7.67 1.01
CA PHE A 4 -7.12 8.41 -0.15
C PHE A 4 -6.18 9.53 0.28
N GLY A 5 -5.03 9.63 -0.36
CA GLY A 5 -4.02 10.64 -0.04
C GLY A 5 -3.01 10.23 1.01
N ALA A 6 -3.24 9.10 1.70
CA ALA A 6 -2.31 8.64 2.74
C ALA A 6 -1.00 8.14 2.14
N THR A 7 0.10 8.40 2.84
CA THR A 7 1.40 7.79 2.55
C THR A 7 1.60 6.65 3.54
N VAL A 8 1.84 5.46 3.03
CA VAL A 8 1.87 4.24 3.83
C VAL A 8 3.23 3.58 3.72
N ASP A 9 3.85 3.33 4.86
CA ASP A 9 5.09 2.54 4.93
C ASP A 9 4.73 1.08 5.17
N LEU A 10 5.23 0.19 4.32
CA LEU A 10 4.90 -1.23 4.34
C LEU A 10 6.15 -2.07 4.45
N GLN A 11 6.03 -3.23 5.08
CA GLN A 11 7.07 -4.25 5.04
C GLN A 11 6.54 -5.48 4.30
N ASP A 12 7.27 -5.89 3.25
CA ASP A 12 6.96 -7.12 2.53
C ASP A 12 7.36 -8.30 3.42
N LEU A 13 6.39 -9.09 3.86
CA LEU A 13 6.65 -10.17 4.79
C LEU A 13 7.40 -11.35 4.16
N ALA A 14 7.41 -11.45 2.83
CA ALA A 14 8.14 -12.51 2.15
C ALA A 14 9.64 -12.20 2.05
N SER A 15 10.00 -10.95 1.77
CA SER A 15 11.39 -10.53 1.54
C SER A 15 11.97 -9.72 2.68
N ASN A 16 11.14 -9.28 3.63
CA ASN A 16 11.49 -8.34 4.70
C ASN A 16 11.93 -6.96 4.18
N GLY A 17 11.66 -6.67 2.91
CA GLY A 17 11.96 -5.36 2.33
C GLY A 17 10.89 -4.35 2.71
N GLU A 18 11.28 -3.08 2.84
CA GLU A 18 10.36 -2.00 3.14
C GLU A 18 10.08 -1.19 1.88
N VAL A 19 8.81 -0.81 1.71
CA VAL A 19 8.39 0.05 0.60
C VAL A 19 7.47 1.14 1.14
N THR A 20 7.44 2.27 0.45
CA THR A 20 6.55 3.38 0.79
C THR A 20 5.69 3.70 -0.41
N TYR A 21 4.37 3.72 -0.19
CA TYR A 21 3.41 4.04 -1.24
C TYR A 21 2.50 5.18 -0.80
N GLN A 22 2.12 6.02 -1.76
CA GLN A 22 1.09 7.03 -1.55
C GLN A 22 -0.13 6.66 -2.39
N ILE A 23 -1.31 6.69 -1.77
CA ILE A 23 -2.57 6.38 -2.45
C ILE A 23 -3.08 7.64 -3.14
N VAL A 24 -3.14 7.62 -4.46
CA VAL A 24 -3.51 8.78 -5.27
C VAL A 24 -4.60 8.41 -6.27
N GLY A 25 -5.14 9.40 -6.98
CA GLY A 25 -6.07 9.15 -8.07
C GLY A 25 -5.37 8.51 -9.27
N ASP A 26 -6.17 7.93 -10.19
CA ASP A 26 -5.63 7.22 -11.35
C ASP A 26 -4.71 8.12 -12.20
N ASP A 27 -5.03 9.40 -12.32
CA ASP A 27 -4.26 10.34 -13.14
C ASP A 27 -2.88 10.63 -12.57
N GLU A 28 -2.72 10.45 -11.26
CA GLU A 28 -1.47 10.76 -10.57
C GLU A 28 -0.64 9.52 -10.27
N ALA A 29 -1.17 8.34 -10.54
CA ALA A 29 -0.50 7.08 -10.20
C ALA A 29 0.80 6.92 -10.98
N ASP A 30 1.88 6.61 -10.27
CA ASP A 30 3.18 6.32 -10.85
C ASP A 30 3.94 5.41 -9.89
N ILE A 31 3.96 4.12 -10.23
CA ILE A 31 4.57 3.11 -9.38
C ILE A 31 6.08 3.36 -9.17
N LYS A 32 6.75 3.98 -10.13
CA LYS A 32 8.17 4.30 -10.02
C LYS A 32 8.43 5.34 -8.94
N GLU A 33 7.46 6.20 -8.68
CA GLU A 33 7.55 7.21 -7.64
C GLU A 33 6.84 6.78 -6.35
N GLY A 34 6.36 5.54 -6.29
CA GLY A 34 5.65 5.05 -5.12
C GLY A 34 4.21 5.55 -5.02
N LYS A 35 3.65 6.02 -6.11
CA LYS A 35 2.27 6.50 -6.14
C LYS A 35 1.38 5.43 -6.75
N ILE A 36 0.45 4.90 -5.95
CA ILE A 36 -0.46 3.84 -6.38
C ILE A 36 -1.87 4.38 -6.55
N SER A 37 -2.55 3.91 -7.59
CA SER A 37 -3.94 4.30 -7.85
C SER A 37 -4.86 3.76 -6.76
N ILE A 38 -5.83 4.56 -6.34
CA ILE A 38 -6.87 4.16 -5.39
C ILE A 38 -7.63 2.91 -5.88
N SER A 39 -7.69 2.70 -7.18
CA SER A 39 -8.38 1.54 -7.76
C SER A 39 -7.49 0.31 -7.91
N SER A 40 -6.18 0.42 -7.63
CA SER A 40 -5.27 -0.72 -7.75
C SER A 40 -5.53 -1.78 -6.67
N PRO A 41 -5.20 -3.06 -6.94
CA PRO A 41 -5.39 -4.11 -5.93
C PRO A 41 -4.66 -3.85 -4.63
N ILE A 42 -3.44 -3.30 -4.68
CA ILE A 42 -2.68 -3.02 -3.46
C ILE A 42 -3.34 -1.89 -2.66
N ALA A 43 -3.79 -0.83 -3.31
CA ALA A 43 -4.47 0.26 -2.62
C ALA A 43 -5.78 -0.22 -1.98
N ARG A 44 -6.53 -1.06 -2.69
CA ARG A 44 -7.78 -1.62 -2.17
C ARG A 44 -7.53 -2.49 -0.94
N ALA A 45 -6.44 -3.23 -0.92
CA ALA A 45 -6.07 -4.04 0.24
C ALA A 45 -5.68 -3.18 1.44
N LEU A 46 -5.12 -1.99 1.20
CA LEU A 46 -4.65 -1.10 2.25
C LEU A 46 -5.76 -0.24 2.84
N ILE A 47 -6.74 0.17 2.03
CA ILE A 47 -7.80 1.08 2.47
C ILE A 47 -8.52 0.51 3.70
N GLY A 48 -8.65 1.33 4.73
CA GLY A 48 -9.28 0.95 5.99
C GLY A 48 -8.36 0.27 6.99
N LYS A 49 -7.14 -0.07 6.60
CA LYS A 49 -6.15 -0.66 7.50
C LYS A 49 -5.43 0.42 8.28
N SER A 50 -4.85 0.04 9.40
CA SER A 50 -4.09 0.94 10.28
C SER A 50 -2.70 0.37 10.52
N ALA A 51 -1.80 1.19 11.08
CA ALA A 51 -0.47 0.72 11.45
C ALA A 51 -0.58 -0.50 12.37
N GLY A 52 0.21 -1.51 12.08
CA GLY A 52 0.18 -2.80 12.79
C GLY A 52 -0.70 -3.86 12.12
N ASP A 53 -1.56 -3.48 11.20
CA ASP A 53 -2.38 -4.43 10.45
C ASP A 53 -1.57 -5.07 9.32
N VAL A 54 -2.03 -6.25 8.87
CA VAL A 54 -1.45 -6.94 7.72
C VAL A 54 -2.44 -6.87 6.56
N ALA A 55 -1.97 -6.44 5.40
CA ALA A 55 -2.77 -6.38 4.17
C ALA A 55 -2.38 -7.52 3.24
N GLU A 56 -3.37 -8.20 2.70
CA GLU A 56 -3.16 -9.26 1.71
C GLU A 56 -3.49 -8.70 0.32
N VAL A 57 -2.53 -8.81 -0.60
CA VAL A 57 -2.68 -8.30 -1.96
C VAL A 57 -2.70 -9.47 -2.93
N GLN A 58 -3.77 -9.56 -3.71
CA GLN A 58 -3.87 -10.56 -4.77
C GLN A 58 -3.00 -10.12 -5.95
N ALA A 59 -2.02 -10.93 -6.31
CA ALA A 59 -1.11 -10.67 -7.42
C ALA A 59 -1.13 -11.84 -8.39
N PRO A 60 -0.73 -11.65 -9.66
CA PRO A 60 -0.71 -12.75 -10.63
C PRO A 60 0.11 -13.96 -10.20
N GLY A 61 1.16 -13.73 -9.43
CA GLY A 61 2.02 -14.80 -8.91
C GLY A 61 1.57 -15.39 -7.58
N GLY A 62 0.43 -14.96 -7.04
CA GLY A 62 -0.10 -15.42 -5.75
C GLY A 62 -0.43 -14.28 -4.81
N VAL A 63 -0.66 -14.60 -3.56
CA VAL A 63 -0.98 -13.61 -2.53
C VAL A 63 0.29 -13.09 -1.90
N LYS A 64 0.42 -11.76 -1.81
CA LYS A 64 1.50 -11.10 -1.08
C LYS A 64 0.94 -10.48 0.19
N GLU A 65 1.70 -10.56 1.26
CA GLU A 65 1.32 -9.97 2.54
C GLU A 65 2.27 -8.84 2.89
N TYR A 66 1.70 -7.72 3.33
CA TYR A 66 2.46 -6.54 3.76
C TYR A 66 1.99 -6.15 5.15
N GLU A 67 2.94 -5.89 6.04
CA GLU A 67 2.63 -5.30 7.34
C GLU A 67 2.66 -3.79 7.20
N ILE A 68 1.65 -3.11 7.73
CA ILE A 68 1.58 -1.66 7.70
C ILE A 68 2.40 -1.13 8.88
N LEU A 69 3.52 -0.48 8.55
CA LEU A 69 4.43 0.04 9.57
C LEU A 69 3.99 1.41 10.07
N ASP A 70 3.52 2.26 9.15
CA ASP A 70 3.09 3.60 9.51
C ASP A 70 2.16 4.16 8.44
N VAL A 71 1.26 5.05 8.83
CA VAL A 71 0.34 5.75 7.93
C VAL A 71 0.49 7.24 8.17
N ARG A 72 0.85 7.99 7.13
CA ARG A 72 1.09 9.42 7.20
C ARG A 72 0.21 10.18 6.21
N TYR A 73 -0.18 11.36 6.59
CA TYR A 73 -1.02 12.23 5.76
C TYR A 73 -0.20 13.47 5.38
N ILE A 74 0.65 13.33 4.39
CA ILE A 74 1.54 14.40 3.94
C ILE A 74 1.35 14.74 2.47
#